data_d3afdfd060f3bcb850812270e84226fc
#
_entry.id   d3afdfd060f3bcb850812270e84226fc
#
_cell.length_a   1.000
_cell.length_b   1.000
_cell.length_c   1.000
_cell.angle_alpha   90.00
_cell.angle_beta   90.00
_cell.angle_gamma   90.00
#
_symmetry.space_group_name_H-M   'P 1'
#
loop_
_entity.id
_entity.type
_entity.pdbx_description
1 polymer ?
#
loop_
_entity_poly.entity_id
_entity_poly.type
_entity_poly.pdbx_seq_one_letter_code
_entity_poly.pdbx_strand_id
1 'polypeptide(L)' 'MTGLEKMKSQILNEAELSAKKILDEAKQDAEKVMQTAKENAEAECGRISKKSEAELEAVKERAASS' A
#
# COMPACT_ATOMS: atom_id res chain seq x y z
N MET A 1 11.39 -31.67 -33.60
CA MET A 1 11.81 -31.32 -32.23
C MET A 1 12.14 -32.59 -31.49
N THR A 2 13.33 -32.66 -30.89
CA THR A 2 13.74 -33.82 -30.09
C THR A 2 13.06 -33.78 -28.73
N GLY A 3 13.02 -34.94 -28.03
CA GLY A 3 12.48 -34.98 -26.65
C GLY A 3 13.22 -34.08 -25.70
N LEU A 4 14.54 -33.94 -25.86
CA LEU A 4 15.37 -33.08 -25.04
C LEU A 4 15.06 -31.60 -25.25
N GLU A 5 14.88 -31.18 -26.49
CA GLU A 5 14.50 -29.80 -26.83
C GLU A 5 13.12 -29.45 -26.28
N LYS A 6 12.19 -30.38 -26.35
CA LYS A 6 10.84 -30.22 -25.82
C LYS A 6 10.86 -30.08 -24.31
N MET A 7 11.64 -30.91 -23.62
CA MET A 7 11.80 -30.82 -22.18
C MET A 7 12.42 -29.49 -21.74
N LYS A 8 13.45 -29.03 -22.44
CA LYS A 8 14.10 -27.76 -22.21
C LYS A 8 13.10 -26.61 -22.37
N SER A 9 12.32 -26.64 -23.44
CA SER A 9 11.29 -25.64 -23.68
C SER A 9 10.24 -25.59 -22.57
N GLN A 10 9.80 -26.74 -22.07
CA GLN A 10 8.85 -26.82 -20.95
C GLN A 10 9.44 -26.23 -19.67
N ILE A 11 10.68 -26.55 -19.37
CA ILE A 11 11.36 -26.01 -18.18
C ILE A 11 11.46 -24.50 -18.24
N LEU A 12 11.84 -23.96 -19.39
CA LEU A 12 11.93 -22.50 -19.58
C LEU A 12 10.56 -21.83 -19.47
N ASN A 13 9.52 -22.42 -20.05
CA ASN A 13 8.17 -21.88 -19.95
C ASN A 13 7.65 -21.88 -18.53
N GLU A 14 7.89 -22.95 -17.78
CA GLU A 14 7.51 -23.03 -16.37
C GLU A 14 8.27 -21.99 -15.52
N ALA A 15 9.55 -21.81 -15.81
CA ALA A 15 10.35 -20.79 -15.13
C ALA A 15 9.84 -19.38 -15.41
N GLU A 16 9.48 -19.08 -16.65
CA GLU A 16 8.90 -17.79 -17.03
C GLU A 16 7.56 -17.54 -16.34
N LEU A 17 6.70 -18.54 -16.30
CA LEU A 17 5.41 -18.44 -15.60
C LEU A 17 5.59 -18.22 -14.10
N SER A 18 6.53 -18.94 -13.48
CA SER A 18 6.84 -18.76 -12.07
C SER A 18 7.38 -17.38 -11.77
N ALA A 19 8.28 -16.89 -12.61
CA ALA A 19 8.85 -15.54 -12.49
C ALA A 19 7.74 -14.47 -12.59
N LYS A 20 6.87 -14.62 -13.58
CA LYS A 20 5.74 -13.70 -13.78
C LYS A 20 4.80 -13.69 -12.57
N LYS A 21 4.49 -14.87 -12.03
CA LYS A 21 3.65 -14.99 -10.84
C LYS A 21 4.27 -14.27 -9.65
N ILE A 22 5.56 -14.47 -9.42
CA ILE A 22 6.29 -13.83 -8.32
C ILE A 22 6.24 -12.30 -8.48
N LEU A 23 6.49 -11.80 -9.68
CA LEU A 23 6.44 -10.37 -9.95
C LEU A 23 5.03 -9.80 -9.76
N ASP A 24 4.01 -10.49 -10.23
CA ASP A 24 2.62 -10.05 -10.06
C ASP A 24 2.22 -10.02 -8.59
N GLU A 25 2.59 -11.04 -7.81
CA GLU A 25 2.33 -11.07 -6.37
C GLU A 25 3.07 -9.94 -5.64
N ALA A 26 4.32 -9.70 -5.99
CA ALA A 26 5.11 -8.62 -5.41
C ALA A 26 4.49 -7.25 -5.72
N LYS A 27 4.00 -7.06 -6.93
CA LYS A 27 3.31 -5.84 -7.34
C LYS A 27 2.03 -5.64 -6.55
N GLN A 28 1.22 -6.68 -6.40
CA GLN A 28 -0.01 -6.62 -5.61
C GLN A 28 0.29 -6.30 -4.15
N ASP A 29 1.32 -6.92 -3.58
CA ASP A 29 1.72 -6.66 -2.20
C ASP A 29 2.19 -5.22 -2.02
N ALA A 30 2.96 -4.70 -2.97
CA ALA A 30 3.40 -3.31 -2.96
C ALA A 30 2.22 -2.34 -3.05
N GLU A 31 1.23 -2.63 -3.90
CA GLU A 31 0.02 -1.83 -4.01
C GLU A 31 -0.77 -1.80 -2.70
N LYS A 32 -0.87 -2.95 -2.01
CA LYS A 32 -1.53 -3.03 -0.69
C LYS A 32 -0.79 -2.22 0.36
N VAL A 33 0.53 -2.31 0.39
CA VAL A 33 1.37 -1.53 1.32
C VAL A 33 1.16 -0.03 1.08
N MET A 34 1.18 0.40 -0.16
CA MET A 34 0.96 1.80 -0.52
C MET A 34 -0.43 2.27 -0.13
N GLN A 35 -1.46 1.46 -0.39
CA GLN A 35 -2.83 1.79 -0.05
C GLN A 35 -3.02 1.91 1.47
N THR A 36 -2.47 0.97 2.24
CA THR A 36 -2.52 1.01 3.70
C THR A 36 -1.80 2.24 4.24
N ALA A 37 -0.63 2.56 3.71
CA ALA A 37 0.13 3.74 4.12
C ALA A 37 -0.66 5.03 3.84
N LYS A 38 -1.31 5.10 2.69
CA LYS A 38 -2.17 6.23 2.32
C LYS A 38 -3.34 6.38 3.28
N GLU A 39 -4.04 5.30 3.57
CA GLU A 39 -5.16 5.29 4.50
C GLU A 39 -4.73 5.71 5.91
N ASN A 40 -3.58 5.21 6.37
CA ASN A 40 -3.03 5.57 7.66
C ASN A 40 -2.65 7.05 7.72
N ALA A 41 -2.06 7.58 6.65
CA ALA A 41 -1.71 8.99 6.57
C ALA A 41 -2.96 9.87 6.59
N GLU A 42 -3.98 9.52 5.84
CA GLU A 42 -5.26 10.24 5.82
C GLU A 42 -5.94 10.22 7.19
N ALA A 43 -5.95 9.07 7.86
CA ALA A 43 -6.50 8.94 9.20
C ALA A 43 -5.73 9.81 10.21
N GLU A 44 -4.40 9.81 10.13
CA GLU A 44 -3.56 10.62 11.01
C GLU A 44 -3.75 12.12 10.76
N CYS A 45 -3.85 12.53 9.51
CA CYS A 45 -4.16 13.92 9.15
C CYS A 45 -5.53 14.33 9.69
N GLY A 46 -6.52 13.45 9.59
CA GLY A 46 -7.86 13.70 10.14
C GLY A 46 -7.84 13.84 11.66
N ARG A 47 -7.07 13.00 12.34
CA ARG A 47 -6.90 13.06 13.79
C ARG A 47 -6.26 14.40 14.22
N ILE A 48 -5.21 14.79 13.54
CA ILE A 48 -4.49 16.05 13.82
C ILE A 48 -5.42 17.25 13.57
N SER A 49 -6.16 17.25 12.46
CA SER A 49 -7.10 18.32 12.16
C SER A 49 -8.19 18.48 13.22
N LYS A 50 -8.77 17.38 13.66
CA LYS A 50 -9.78 17.39 14.73
C LYS A 50 -9.22 17.89 16.04
N LYS A 51 -8.00 17.46 16.37
CA LYS A 51 -7.33 17.93 17.59
C LYS A 51 -7.07 19.43 17.53
N SER A 52 -6.59 19.93 16.40
CA SER A 52 -6.34 21.36 16.21
C SER A 52 -7.63 22.19 16.29
N GLU A 53 -8.72 21.70 15.71
CA GLU A 53 -10.03 22.34 15.81
C GLU A 53 -10.52 22.40 17.25
N ALA A 54 -10.37 21.33 18.01
CA ALA A 54 -10.76 21.28 19.40
C ALA A 54 -9.93 22.24 20.27
N GLU A 55 -8.61 22.31 20.03
CA GLU A 55 -7.71 23.21 20.72
C GLU A 55 -8.05 24.67 20.41
N LEU A 56 -8.35 24.98 19.16
CA LEU A 56 -8.75 26.32 18.74
C LEU A 56 -10.07 26.73 19.40
N GLU A 57 -11.03 25.82 19.44
CA GLU A 57 -12.32 26.08 20.10
C GLU A 57 -12.16 26.32 21.60
N ALA A 58 -11.30 25.55 22.27
CA ALA A 58 -11.00 25.74 23.67
C ALA A 58 -10.34 27.11 23.95
N VAL A 59 -9.47 27.56 23.06
CA VAL A 59 -8.85 28.89 23.16
C VAL A 59 -9.89 30.00 23.01
N LYS A 60 -10.80 29.85 22.04
CA LYS A 60 -11.90 30.81 21.82
C LYS A 60 -12.80 30.90 23.05
N GLU A 61 -13.17 29.79 23.64
CA GLU A 61 -14.00 29.77 24.87
C GLU A 61 -13.32 30.44 26.04
N ARG A 62 -12.03 30.19 26.23
CA ARG A 62 -11.24 30.85 27.30
C ARG A 62 -11.16 32.35 27.06
N ALA A 63 -10.93 32.78 25.82
CA ALA A 63 -10.90 34.22 25.51
C ALA A 63 -12.26 34.87 25.70
N ALA A 64 -13.36 34.21 25.40
CA ALA A 64 -14.71 34.73 25.63
C ALA A 64 -15.09 34.80 27.09
N SER A 65 -14.51 33.94 27.93
CA SER A 65 -14.76 33.87 29.39
C SER A 65 -13.92 34.85 30.22
N SER A 66 -12.90 35.39 29.59
CA SER A 66 -11.97 36.33 30.28
C SER A 66 -12.53 37.77 30.36
#